data_f218a3e02367981cef3346def26c6ec3
#
_entry.id   f218a3e02367981cef3346def26c6ec3
#
_cell.length_a   1.000
_cell.length_b   1.000
_cell.length_c   1.000
_cell.angle_alpha   90.00
_cell.angle_beta   90.00
_cell.angle_gamma   90.00
#
_symmetry.space_group_name_H-M   'P 1'
#
loop_
_entity.id
_entity.type
_entity.pdbx_description
1 polymer ?
#
loop_
_entity_poly.entity_id
_entity_poly.type
_entity_poly.pdbx_seq_one_letter_code
_entity_poly.pdbx_strand_id
1 'polypeptide(L)'
;MKLHELKPNKGATHKKKIVGRGIGSGHGKTSTKGHKGQKSRSGDSKLPARFEGGQTPFIMRIPKRGFKNPTKLEYEIVNLKDLDKKFNENEEVNPQTLKEKGLVKEGECVKILGDGQLTKKLVVKAHAFSSSAEEKILAAGGQVEKISK
;
A
#
# COMPACT_ATOMS: atom_id res chain seq x y z
N MET A 1 21.66 -9.46 -13.50
CA MET A 1 20.39 -10.21 -13.64
C MET A 1 20.02 -10.22 -15.13
N LYS A 2 19.89 -11.40 -15.74
CA LYS A 2 19.49 -11.55 -17.15
C LYS A 2 17.98 -11.80 -17.23
N LEU A 3 17.34 -11.42 -18.35
CA LEU A 3 15.88 -11.54 -18.53
C LEU A 3 15.37 -12.98 -18.32
N HIS A 4 16.14 -14.00 -18.73
CA HIS A 4 15.78 -15.39 -18.56
C HIS A 4 15.93 -15.92 -17.11
N GLU A 5 16.57 -15.16 -16.22
CA GLU A 5 16.72 -15.48 -14.80
C GLU A 5 15.53 -14.98 -13.95
N LEU A 6 14.66 -14.14 -14.53
CA LEU A 6 13.48 -13.65 -13.86
C LEU A 6 12.52 -14.80 -13.54
N LYS A 7 12.29 -15.04 -12.27
CA LYS A 7 11.36 -16.04 -11.77
C LYS A 7 10.40 -15.40 -10.77
N PRO A 8 9.12 -15.80 -10.78
CA PRO A 8 8.19 -15.35 -9.76
C PRO A 8 8.64 -15.83 -8.38
N ASN A 9 8.27 -15.10 -7.35
CA ASN A 9 8.54 -15.48 -5.96
C ASN A 9 7.98 -16.88 -5.66
N LYS A 10 8.67 -17.62 -4.78
CA LYS A 10 8.23 -18.96 -4.38
C LYS A 10 6.81 -18.88 -3.79
N GLY A 11 5.90 -19.68 -4.35
CA GLY A 11 4.48 -19.71 -3.97
C GLY A 11 3.57 -18.74 -4.73
N ALA A 12 4.09 -17.85 -5.57
CA ALA A 12 3.28 -16.93 -6.38
C ALA A 12 2.55 -17.62 -7.54
N THR A 13 3.02 -18.78 -7.99
CA THR A 13 2.42 -19.54 -9.08
C THR A 13 2.06 -20.96 -8.64
N HIS A 14 0.91 -21.44 -9.08
CA HIS A 14 0.45 -22.80 -8.87
C HIS A 14 0.18 -23.49 -10.20
N LYS A 15 0.44 -24.79 -10.26
CA LYS A 15 0.06 -25.60 -11.44
C LYS A 15 -1.44 -25.55 -11.61
N LYS A 16 -1.90 -25.34 -12.85
CA LYS A 16 -3.33 -25.42 -13.21
C LYS A 16 -3.87 -26.79 -12.86
N LYS A 17 -4.90 -26.86 -12.02
CA LYS A 17 -5.59 -28.09 -11.68
C LYS A 17 -6.55 -28.47 -12.77
N ILE A 18 -6.36 -29.64 -13.38
CA ILE A 18 -7.23 -30.18 -14.43
C ILE A 18 -8.20 -31.15 -13.75
N VAL A 19 -9.49 -30.91 -13.90
CA VAL A 19 -10.57 -31.73 -13.32
C VAL A 19 -11.30 -32.53 -14.41
N GLY A 20 -12.05 -33.57 -14.04
CA GLY A 20 -12.80 -34.39 -14.98
C GLY A 20 -11.93 -35.34 -15.84
N ARG A 21 -10.77 -35.79 -15.29
CA ARG A 21 -9.79 -36.65 -15.98
C ARG A 21 -9.58 -37.97 -15.25
N GLY A 22 -10.68 -38.73 -15.07
CA GLY A 22 -10.64 -40.06 -14.46
C GLY A 22 -10.90 -40.08 -12.96
N ILE A 23 -11.32 -41.23 -12.45
CA ILE A 23 -11.76 -41.45 -11.07
C ILE A 23 -10.54 -41.39 -10.10
N GLY A 24 -9.40 -41.94 -10.52
CA GLY A 24 -8.19 -42.00 -9.71
C GLY A 24 -7.62 -40.61 -9.33
N SER A 25 -7.99 -39.54 -10.05
CA SER A 25 -7.57 -38.18 -9.71
C SER A 25 -8.31 -37.59 -8.50
N GLY A 26 -9.38 -38.23 -8.00
CA GLY A 26 -10.30 -37.68 -7.00
C GLY A 26 -11.17 -36.50 -7.50
N HIS A 27 -10.98 -36.09 -8.75
CA HIS A 27 -11.71 -34.98 -9.39
C HIS A 27 -12.36 -35.38 -10.71
N GLY A 28 -12.54 -36.67 -10.90
CA GLY A 28 -13.24 -37.24 -12.06
C GLY A 28 -14.78 -37.07 -12.02
N LYS A 29 -15.48 -37.78 -12.89
CA LYS A 29 -16.96 -37.81 -12.97
C LYS A 29 -17.58 -36.41 -13.05
N THR A 30 -18.07 -35.86 -11.96
CA THR A 30 -18.75 -34.56 -11.88
C THR A 30 -17.82 -33.37 -11.73
N SER A 31 -16.48 -33.55 -11.86
CA SER A 31 -15.49 -32.49 -11.72
C SER A 31 -15.58 -31.71 -10.41
N THR A 32 -15.91 -32.39 -9.33
CA THR A 32 -16.12 -31.82 -7.97
C THR A 32 -17.34 -30.90 -7.81
N LYS A 33 -18.19 -30.76 -8.83
CA LYS A 33 -19.40 -29.92 -8.78
C LYS A 33 -20.61 -30.63 -8.16
N GLY A 34 -20.59 -31.96 -8.06
CA GLY A 34 -21.71 -32.76 -7.62
C GLY A 34 -22.83 -32.88 -8.70
N HIS A 35 -24.05 -33.22 -8.26
CA HIS A 35 -25.22 -33.35 -9.11
C HIS A 35 -26.17 -32.20 -8.85
N LYS A 36 -26.89 -31.75 -9.92
CA LYS A 36 -27.93 -30.70 -9.86
C LYS A 36 -27.44 -29.44 -9.12
N GLY A 37 -28.30 -28.49 -8.86
CA GLY A 37 -27.95 -27.23 -8.21
C GLY A 37 -27.36 -26.17 -9.16
N GLN A 38 -27.47 -24.92 -8.75
CA GLN A 38 -27.06 -23.76 -9.56
C GLN A 38 -25.54 -23.75 -9.87
N LYS A 39 -24.71 -24.10 -8.90
CA LYS A 39 -23.24 -24.10 -9.05
C LYS A 39 -22.70 -25.21 -9.95
N SER A 40 -23.49 -26.22 -10.27
CA SER A 40 -23.09 -27.31 -11.18
C SER A 40 -23.47 -27.07 -12.68
N ARG A 41 -24.22 -26.02 -12.97
CA ARG A 41 -24.61 -25.67 -14.34
C ARG A 41 -23.47 -25.01 -15.10
N SER A 42 -23.52 -25.05 -16.42
CA SER A 42 -22.65 -24.27 -17.29
C SER A 42 -23.09 -22.81 -17.31
N GLY A 43 -22.16 -21.89 -17.62
CA GLY A 43 -22.41 -20.46 -17.66
C GLY A 43 -22.03 -19.75 -16.37
N ASP A 44 -22.56 -18.56 -16.15
CA ASP A 44 -22.29 -17.73 -14.99
C ASP A 44 -23.11 -18.15 -13.77
N SER A 45 -22.73 -19.29 -13.19
CA SER A 45 -23.38 -19.86 -11.99
C SER A 45 -22.77 -19.34 -10.68
N LYS A 46 -21.88 -18.36 -10.74
CA LYS A 46 -21.22 -17.81 -9.55
C LYS A 46 -22.10 -16.77 -8.90
N LEU A 47 -22.68 -17.12 -7.77
CA LEU A 47 -23.31 -16.14 -6.92
C LEU A 47 -22.26 -15.13 -6.42
N PRO A 48 -22.56 -13.82 -6.42
CA PRO A 48 -21.69 -12.83 -5.81
C PRO A 48 -21.34 -13.22 -4.37
N ALA A 49 -20.11 -12.94 -3.94
CA ALA A 49 -19.65 -13.27 -2.58
C ALA A 49 -20.53 -12.64 -1.47
N ARG A 50 -21.24 -11.57 -1.79
CA ARG A 50 -22.17 -10.85 -0.90
C ARG A 50 -23.62 -11.33 -0.96
N PHE A 51 -23.93 -12.43 -1.71
CA PHE A 51 -25.31 -12.89 -1.85
C PHE A 51 -25.79 -13.61 -0.60
N GLU A 52 -26.90 -13.17 -0.03
CA GLU A 52 -27.53 -13.69 1.20
C GLU A 52 -28.89 -14.32 0.94
N GLY A 53 -29.04 -15.09 -0.16
CA GLY A 53 -30.27 -15.86 -0.45
C GLY A 53 -31.52 -15.01 -0.71
N GLY A 54 -31.41 -13.78 -1.16
CA GLY A 54 -32.53 -12.84 -1.39
C GLY A 54 -32.75 -11.86 -0.24
N GLN A 55 -32.16 -12.08 0.94
CA GLN A 55 -32.11 -11.10 2.01
C GLN A 55 -31.22 -9.93 1.62
N THR A 56 -31.55 -8.70 2.04
CA THR A 56 -30.70 -7.52 1.82
C THR A 56 -29.28 -7.77 2.37
N PRO A 57 -28.24 -7.72 1.52
CA PRO A 57 -26.87 -7.99 1.95
C PRO A 57 -26.43 -7.08 3.09
N PHE A 58 -25.60 -7.61 3.98
CA PHE A 58 -25.09 -6.89 5.17
C PHE A 58 -24.51 -5.53 4.80
N ILE A 59 -23.72 -5.46 3.73
CA ILE A 59 -23.10 -4.20 3.29
C ILE A 59 -24.12 -3.10 2.93
N MET A 60 -25.34 -3.49 2.48
CA MET A 60 -26.40 -2.54 2.16
C MET A 60 -27.20 -2.13 3.40
N ARG A 61 -27.13 -2.89 4.48
CA ARG A 61 -27.77 -2.56 5.76
C ARG A 61 -26.97 -1.59 6.61
N ILE A 62 -25.67 -1.45 6.33
CA ILE A 62 -24.81 -0.51 7.04
C ILE A 62 -25.14 0.92 6.57
N PRO A 63 -25.40 1.87 7.47
CA PRO A 63 -25.64 3.25 7.10
C PRO A 63 -24.40 3.87 6.47
N LYS A 64 -24.60 4.65 5.42
CA LYS A 64 -23.54 5.44 4.78
C LYS A 64 -23.04 6.51 5.76
N ARG A 65 -21.75 6.70 5.85
CA ARG A 65 -21.14 7.69 6.74
C ARG A 65 -20.17 8.57 6.00
N GLY A 66 -20.16 9.84 6.39
CA GLY A 66 -19.18 10.83 5.96
C GLY A 66 -19.26 11.19 4.48
N PHE A 67 -18.34 12.02 4.10
CA PHE A 67 -18.11 12.43 2.72
C PHE A 67 -16.60 12.62 2.49
N LYS A 68 -16.18 12.59 1.23
CA LYS A 68 -14.80 12.89 0.85
C LYS A 68 -14.69 14.39 0.57
N ASN A 69 -13.91 15.10 1.40
CA ASN A 69 -13.65 16.52 1.19
C ASN A 69 -12.77 16.71 -0.07
N PRO A 70 -13.27 17.39 -1.13
CA PRO A 70 -12.51 17.60 -2.35
C PRO A 70 -11.32 18.57 -2.17
N THR A 71 -11.35 19.42 -1.15
CA THR A 71 -10.29 20.40 -0.86
C THR A 71 -9.27 19.91 0.16
N LYS A 72 -9.32 18.64 0.55
CA LYS A 72 -8.39 18.07 1.49
C LYS A 72 -6.97 18.06 0.91
N LEU A 73 -6.04 18.70 1.61
CA LEU A 73 -4.62 18.59 1.31
C LEU A 73 -4.10 17.22 1.79
N GLU A 74 -3.55 16.46 0.89
CA GLU A 74 -2.90 15.18 1.21
C GLU A 74 -1.39 15.39 1.21
N TYR A 75 -0.74 15.03 2.33
CA TYR A 75 0.70 15.13 2.48
C TYR A 75 1.35 13.77 2.24
N GLU A 76 2.44 13.76 1.49
CA GLU A 76 3.37 12.64 1.47
C GLU A 76 4.20 12.65 2.76
N ILE A 77 4.21 11.52 3.46
CA ILE A 77 4.82 11.40 4.78
C ILE A 77 6.22 10.85 4.65
N VAL A 78 7.19 11.51 5.30
CA VAL A 78 8.57 11.05 5.44
C VAL A 78 8.94 11.02 6.91
N ASN A 79 9.56 9.94 7.38
CA ASN A 79 9.99 9.77 8.75
C ASN A 79 11.48 10.11 8.94
N LEU A 80 11.86 10.52 10.15
CA LEU A 80 13.25 10.86 10.48
C LEU A 80 14.20 9.68 10.26
N LYS A 81 13.76 8.45 10.54
CA LYS A 81 14.55 7.23 10.29
C LYS A 81 14.95 7.05 8.82
N ASP A 82 14.10 7.50 7.89
CA ASP A 82 14.34 7.38 6.47
C ASP A 82 15.28 8.48 5.98
N LEU A 83 15.23 9.67 6.61
CA LEU A 83 16.19 10.74 6.39
C LEU A 83 17.59 10.35 6.88
N ASP A 84 17.70 9.80 8.09
CA ASP A 84 18.98 9.38 8.65
C ASP A 84 19.69 8.31 7.81
N LYS A 85 18.91 7.41 7.16
CA LYS A 85 19.44 6.36 6.26
C LYS A 85 19.91 6.88 4.91
N LYS A 86 19.20 7.85 4.33
CA LYS A 86 19.41 8.25 2.92
C LYS A 86 20.17 9.55 2.75
N PHE A 87 20.29 10.36 3.77
CA PHE A 87 21.00 11.64 3.72
C PHE A 87 22.32 11.59 4.49
N ASN A 88 23.29 12.36 4.01
CA ASN A 88 24.57 12.56 4.68
C ASN A 88 24.53 13.78 5.59
N GLU A 89 25.52 13.92 6.49
CA GLU A 89 25.61 15.07 7.37
C GLU A 89 25.74 16.38 6.59
N ASN A 90 25.09 17.43 7.10
CA ASN A 90 25.02 18.78 6.51
C ASN A 90 24.37 18.84 5.12
N GLU A 91 23.66 17.81 4.70
CA GLU A 91 22.93 17.80 3.43
C GLU A 91 21.60 18.55 3.56
N GLU A 92 21.20 19.24 2.50
CA GLU A 92 19.92 19.96 2.45
C GLU A 92 18.80 19.01 1.97
N VAL A 93 17.75 18.92 2.77
CA VAL A 93 16.56 18.08 2.49
C VAL A 93 15.46 18.97 1.94
N ASN A 94 15.25 18.92 0.63
CA ASN A 94 14.18 19.62 -0.09
C ASN A 94 13.18 18.62 -0.67
N PRO A 95 11.95 19.01 -1.03
CA PRO A 95 11.01 18.13 -1.72
C PRO A 95 11.58 17.50 -3.00
N GLN A 96 12.46 18.21 -3.71
CA GLN A 96 13.14 17.72 -4.91
C GLN A 96 14.16 16.63 -4.57
N THR A 97 15.03 16.85 -3.58
CA THR A 97 16.02 15.84 -3.14
C THR A 97 15.35 14.60 -2.57
N LEU A 98 14.19 14.76 -1.90
CA LEU A 98 13.38 13.64 -1.40
C LEU A 98 12.82 12.80 -2.56
N LYS A 99 12.43 13.44 -3.66
CA LYS A 99 11.97 12.75 -4.87
C LYS A 99 13.12 12.00 -5.57
N GLU A 100 14.28 12.62 -5.73
CA GLU A 100 15.48 11.99 -6.31
C GLU A 100 15.92 10.75 -5.51
N LYS A 101 15.87 10.82 -4.18
CA LYS A 101 16.16 9.68 -3.30
C LYS A 101 15.00 8.69 -3.17
N GLY A 102 13.87 8.92 -3.86
CA GLY A 102 12.72 8.03 -3.92
C GLY A 102 12.00 7.86 -2.58
N LEU A 103 11.96 8.90 -1.74
CA LEU A 103 11.21 8.95 -0.49
C LEU A 103 9.79 9.48 -0.69
N VAL A 104 9.61 10.34 -1.68
CA VAL A 104 8.33 10.90 -2.11
C VAL A 104 8.15 10.67 -3.61
N LYS A 105 6.91 10.61 -4.07
CA LYS A 105 6.59 10.37 -5.49
C LYS A 105 6.46 11.67 -6.26
N GLU A 106 5.63 12.56 -5.77
CA GLU A 106 5.29 13.81 -6.45
C GLU A 106 6.01 15.02 -5.83
N GLY A 107 6.15 15.04 -4.50
CA GLY A 107 6.85 16.09 -3.75
C GLY A 107 6.07 17.40 -3.64
N GLU A 108 4.78 17.41 -4.02
CA GLU A 108 3.95 18.62 -3.97
C GLU A 108 3.70 19.10 -2.54
N CYS A 109 3.33 18.20 -1.64
CA CYS A 109 3.10 18.49 -0.24
C CYS A 109 3.78 17.44 0.63
N VAL A 110 4.86 17.79 1.29
CA VAL A 110 5.64 16.87 2.14
C VAL A 110 5.46 17.23 3.61
N LYS A 111 5.22 16.21 4.45
CA LYS A 111 5.19 16.33 5.91
C LYS A 111 6.21 15.41 6.55
N ILE A 112 7.03 15.98 7.42
CA ILE A 112 8.04 15.22 8.18
C ILE A 112 7.45 14.78 9.53
N LEU A 113 7.57 13.48 9.84
CA LEU A 113 7.13 12.89 11.09
C LEU A 113 8.32 12.39 11.92
N GLY A 114 8.16 12.43 13.24
CA GLY A 114 9.21 12.16 14.22
C GLY A 114 9.46 10.68 14.54
N ASP A 115 9.05 9.73 13.65
CA ASP A 115 9.37 8.32 13.87
C ASP A 115 10.85 8.05 13.61
N GLY A 116 11.49 7.41 14.58
CA GLY A 116 12.93 7.15 14.60
C GLY A 116 13.75 8.22 15.33
N GLN A 117 15.06 8.07 15.26
CA GLN A 117 16.04 9.02 15.78
C GLN A 117 16.82 9.61 14.60
N LEU A 118 17.20 10.86 14.71
CA LEU A 118 18.07 11.54 13.75
C LEU A 118 19.42 11.77 14.45
N THR A 119 20.47 11.20 13.88
CA THR A 119 21.84 11.33 14.41
C THR A 119 22.65 12.41 13.68
N LYS A 120 22.20 12.80 12.49
CA LYS A 120 22.90 13.69 11.57
C LYS A 120 22.34 15.10 11.62
N LYS A 121 23.19 16.10 11.44
CA LYS A 121 22.78 17.50 11.29
C LYS A 121 22.26 17.69 9.86
N LEU A 122 20.98 18.04 9.72
CA LEU A 122 20.34 18.27 8.42
C LEU A 122 19.62 19.61 8.40
N VAL A 123 19.61 20.25 7.26
CA VAL A 123 18.75 21.41 6.97
C VAL A 123 17.50 20.89 6.26
N VAL A 124 16.37 20.86 6.95
CA VAL A 124 15.14 20.22 6.43
C VAL A 124 14.13 21.27 6.04
N LYS A 125 13.82 21.33 4.74
CA LYS A 125 12.82 22.21 4.14
C LYS A 125 11.60 21.39 3.72
N ALA A 126 10.44 21.60 4.36
CA ALA A 126 9.19 20.88 4.06
C ALA A 126 7.97 21.75 4.33
N HIS A 127 6.80 21.31 3.84
CA HIS A 127 5.55 22.06 3.97
C HIS A 127 4.95 21.96 5.37
N ALA A 128 5.14 20.81 6.05
CA ALA A 128 4.68 20.62 7.42
C ALA A 128 5.60 19.70 8.20
N PHE A 129 5.60 19.87 9.51
CA PHE A 129 6.33 19.04 10.46
C PHE A 129 5.40 18.60 11.59
N SER A 130 5.71 17.52 12.27
CA SER A 130 5.13 17.21 13.56
C SER A 130 5.98 17.84 14.68
N SER A 131 5.36 18.18 15.84
CA SER A 131 6.09 18.73 16.98
C SER A 131 7.29 17.88 17.39
N SER A 132 7.09 16.59 17.49
CA SER A 132 8.15 15.62 17.78
C SER A 132 9.27 15.56 16.74
N ALA A 133 8.97 15.85 15.45
CA ALA A 133 10.01 15.93 14.43
C ALA A 133 10.83 17.21 14.54
N GLU A 134 10.19 18.36 14.78
CA GLU A 134 10.87 19.64 14.99
C GLU A 134 11.85 19.55 16.18
N GLU A 135 11.38 19.03 17.32
CA GLU A 135 12.21 18.83 18.51
C GLU A 135 13.44 17.95 18.25
N LYS A 136 13.25 16.82 17.57
CA LYS A 136 14.35 15.89 17.27
C LYS A 136 15.37 16.45 16.27
N ILE A 137 14.91 17.20 15.27
CA ILE A 137 15.80 17.86 14.30
C ILE A 137 16.65 18.93 15.00
N LEU A 138 16.03 19.76 15.85
CA LEU A 138 16.73 20.78 16.62
C LEU A 138 17.68 20.16 17.64
N ALA A 139 17.29 19.08 18.32
CA ALA A 139 18.15 18.34 19.25
C ALA A 139 19.39 17.74 18.56
N ALA A 140 19.28 17.31 17.30
CA ALA A 140 20.39 16.85 16.48
C ALA A 140 21.27 18.01 15.94
N GLY A 141 20.92 19.27 16.23
CA GLY A 141 21.61 20.45 15.74
C GLY A 141 21.31 20.83 14.30
N GLY A 142 20.21 20.31 13.76
CA GLY A 142 19.70 20.63 12.43
C GLY A 142 18.87 21.92 12.40
N GLN A 143 18.44 22.31 11.20
CA GLN A 143 17.58 23.46 10.98
C GLN A 143 16.29 23.04 10.33
N VAL A 144 15.18 23.71 10.66
CA VAL A 144 13.84 23.45 10.13
C VAL A 144 13.34 24.70 9.41
N GLU A 145 13.01 24.56 8.13
CA GLU A 145 12.43 25.63 7.32
C GLU A 145 11.06 25.17 6.77
N LYS A 146 10.00 25.96 7.01
CA LYS A 146 8.66 25.70 6.45
C LYS A 146 8.52 26.39 5.11
N ILE A 147 8.21 25.63 4.08
CA ILE A 147 7.95 26.15 2.75
C ILE A 147 6.43 26.37 2.63
N SER A 148 6.03 27.57 2.22
CA SER A 148 4.65 27.84 1.79
C SER A 148 4.38 27.23 0.42
N LYS A 149 3.14 26.79 0.20
CA LYS A 149 2.69 26.28 -1.08
C LYS A 149 2.50 27.42 -2.08
#